data_5d14bbf3c1b29e427c68ed4387a88be7
#
_entry.id   5d14bbf3c1b29e427c68ed4387a88be7
#
_cell.length_a   1.000
_cell.length_b   1.000
_cell.length_c   1.000
_cell.angle_alpha   90.00
_cell.angle_beta   90.00
_cell.angle_gamma   90.00
#
_symmetry.space_group_name_H-M   'P 1'
#
loop_
_entity.id
_entity.type
_entity.pdbx_description
1 polymer ?
#
loop_
_entity_poly.entity_id
_entity_poly.type
_entity_poly.pdbx_seq_one_letter_code
_entity_poly.pdbx_strand_id
1 'polypeptide(L)'
;MNYLNTNTPLLLFQKNLNSEIYVDKSLLIEKISKYINTGDCYICITRPRRFGKTINATMLGSYYTKGYESHKLFHNLSIAGTKMYEKHLNQHNVIYIDFSRMPDFCNSYCDYITNILSGLKEDLLEYYPHLKKKEYTSLSQMLKETTDTFIFILDEWDSIFYKKFVTIDDKTDYILLLKELLKDQPYVELAYMTGVLPIAKYSSGSELNMFHEYNFMNDCIYEEFFGFNEDEVKNLCLKHNSVNYEDLQKWYDGYYLSNGTHLFNPRSVHAALRDGVCLNYWTETGPMNEIADCIEHNVDEVRDDIVKMVAGIPVEVELNGYSAAELELNTRDEILSAMVVYGFLSYYDGYLRIPNHELMEKYQKVLSRDSFGEVKEIVDRSKEMLEATLAEDEHKVATILEAVHDREIPFLKYNDENALSCVITLCYLYARKDYVIEREEKSGKGYCDYIFIPKKKGQTAIILELKVGHSSEEALQQIKDKNYTQKVEHCNEILLVGINYDKKKHHECKIERITNRE
;
A
#
# COMPACT_ATOMS: atom_id res chain seq x y z
N MET A 1 -29.22 -2.29 20.20
CA MET A 1 -29.15 -1.67 18.85
C MET A 1 -27.98 -2.26 18.10
N ASN A 2 -28.22 -2.67 16.88
CA ASN A 2 -27.21 -3.36 16.04
C ASN A 2 -26.40 -2.35 15.22
N TYR A 3 -27.09 -1.38 14.60
CA TYR A 3 -26.53 -0.45 13.62
C TYR A 3 -26.87 1.01 13.91
N LEU A 4 -28.13 1.32 14.30
CA LEU A 4 -28.58 2.69 14.58
C LEU A 4 -28.12 3.11 15.97
N ASN A 5 -27.38 4.23 16.05
CA ASN A 5 -26.86 4.78 17.30
C ASN A 5 -26.21 3.73 18.22
N THR A 6 -25.50 2.78 17.61
CA THR A 6 -24.80 1.72 18.35
C THR A 6 -23.55 2.26 19.07
N ASN A 7 -23.20 1.67 20.23
CA ASN A 7 -21.98 2.03 20.95
C ASN A 7 -20.72 1.36 20.40
N THR A 8 -20.84 0.52 19.37
CA THR A 8 -19.74 -0.22 18.79
C THR A 8 -18.57 0.68 18.35
N PRO A 9 -18.79 1.78 17.58
CA PRO A 9 -17.70 2.68 17.21
C PRO A 9 -17.00 3.30 18.42
N LEU A 10 -17.77 3.72 19.43
CA LEU A 10 -17.25 4.31 20.67
C LEU A 10 -16.26 3.38 21.38
N LEU A 11 -16.67 2.13 21.58
CA LEU A 11 -15.86 1.13 22.28
C LEU A 11 -14.61 0.75 21.49
N LEU A 12 -14.73 0.66 20.16
CA LEU A 12 -13.59 0.34 19.29
C LEU A 12 -12.61 1.51 19.21
N PHE A 13 -13.08 2.73 19.07
CA PHE A 13 -12.23 3.91 19.04
C PHE A 13 -11.52 4.13 20.38
N GLN A 14 -12.21 3.94 21.49
CA GLN A 14 -11.60 3.99 22.83
C GLN A 14 -10.46 2.98 22.98
N LYS A 15 -10.61 1.75 22.46
CA LYS A 15 -9.52 0.76 22.47
C LYS A 15 -8.31 1.24 21.67
N ASN A 16 -8.53 1.89 20.51
CA ASN A 16 -7.45 2.44 19.70
C ASN A 16 -6.73 3.60 20.42
N LEU A 17 -7.47 4.50 21.07
CA LEU A 17 -6.89 5.59 21.86
C LEU A 17 -6.06 5.10 23.05
N ASN A 18 -6.45 3.97 23.63
CA ASN A 18 -5.71 3.35 24.75
C ASN A 18 -4.48 2.55 24.29
N SER A 19 -4.27 2.42 22.98
CA SER A 19 -3.07 1.77 22.45
C SER A 19 -1.84 2.62 22.72
N GLU A 20 -0.72 1.99 23.07
CA GLU A 20 0.55 2.66 23.33
C GLU A 20 1.03 3.49 22.12
N ILE A 21 0.72 2.99 20.91
CA ILE A 21 1.04 3.65 19.65
C ILE A 21 -0.26 4.07 18.99
N TYR A 22 -0.58 5.36 19.09
CA TYR A 22 -1.72 6.00 18.43
C TYR A 22 -1.28 7.31 17.78
N VAL A 23 -1.76 7.56 16.57
CA VAL A 23 -1.54 8.83 15.84
C VAL A 23 -2.89 9.50 15.64
N ASP A 24 -2.97 10.76 16.06
CA ASP A 24 -4.19 11.54 16.00
C ASP A 24 -4.51 12.01 14.57
N LYS A 25 -5.58 11.48 14.01
CA LYS A 25 -6.14 11.86 12.70
C LYS A 25 -7.49 12.59 12.83
N SER A 26 -7.81 13.10 14.02
CA SER A 26 -9.13 13.66 14.32
C SER A 26 -9.50 14.91 13.51
N LEU A 27 -8.54 15.60 12.92
CA LEU A 27 -8.82 16.69 11.97
C LEU A 27 -9.57 16.23 10.70
N LEU A 28 -9.61 14.92 10.41
CA LEU A 28 -10.50 14.35 9.40
C LEU A 28 -11.96 14.72 9.66
N ILE A 29 -12.37 14.75 10.93
CA ILE A 29 -13.74 15.14 11.34
C ILE A 29 -14.07 16.54 10.83
N GLU A 30 -13.16 17.50 10.97
CA GLU A 30 -13.37 18.86 10.46
C GLU A 30 -13.54 18.90 8.94
N LYS A 31 -12.75 18.12 8.21
CA LYS A 31 -12.83 18.02 6.74
C LYS A 31 -14.17 17.43 6.30
N ILE A 32 -14.62 16.33 6.94
CA ILE A 32 -15.86 15.63 6.61
C ILE A 32 -17.11 16.44 7.05
N SER A 33 -17.08 17.06 8.23
CA SER A 33 -18.22 17.80 8.77
C SER A 33 -18.68 18.98 7.90
N LYS A 34 -17.82 19.48 7.02
CA LYS A 34 -18.17 20.56 6.07
C LYS A 34 -19.26 20.17 5.08
N TYR A 35 -19.43 18.89 4.82
CA TYR A 35 -20.34 18.35 3.83
C TYR A 35 -21.68 17.89 4.43
N ILE A 36 -21.83 17.92 5.76
CA ILE A 36 -23.08 17.54 6.44
C ILE A 36 -24.22 18.45 5.96
N ASN A 37 -25.32 17.85 5.51
CA ASN A 37 -26.48 18.54 4.95
C ASN A 37 -26.19 19.41 3.71
N THR A 38 -25.25 18.98 2.86
CA THR A 38 -24.95 19.63 1.56
C THR A 38 -25.21 18.67 0.39
N GLY A 39 -25.18 19.19 -0.83
CA GLY A 39 -25.26 18.37 -2.04
C GLY A 39 -24.08 17.41 -2.21
N ASP A 40 -22.95 17.70 -1.57
CA ASP A 40 -21.69 16.93 -1.65
C ASP A 40 -21.52 15.97 -0.44
N CYS A 41 -22.61 15.57 0.18
CA CYS A 41 -22.61 14.76 1.41
C CYS A 41 -22.22 13.28 1.22
N TYR A 42 -21.91 12.85 0.00
CA TYR A 42 -21.54 11.47 -0.32
C TYR A 42 -20.03 11.34 -0.55
N ILE A 43 -19.32 10.77 0.40
CA ILE A 43 -17.85 10.67 0.39
C ILE A 43 -17.45 9.20 0.46
N CYS A 44 -16.68 8.74 -0.52
CA CYS A 44 -16.08 7.41 -0.52
C CYS A 44 -14.55 7.51 -0.50
N ILE A 45 -13.91 6.93 0.51
CA ILE A 45 -12.45 6.92 0.61
C ILE A 45 -11.96 5.49 0.58
N THR A 46 -11.23 5.16 -0.49
CA THR A 46 -10.63 3.85 -0.67
C THR A 46 -9.12 3.90 -0.44
N ARG A 47 -8.62 2.96 0.34
CA ARG A 47 -7.20 2.83 0.69
C ARG A 47 -6.83 1.35 0.79
N PRO A 48 -5.56 1.00 0.61
CA PRO A 48 -5.11 -0.36 0.86
C PRO A 48 -5.47 -0.84 2.26
N ARG A 49 -5.42 -2.15 2.46
CA ARG A 49 -5.60 -2.73 3.78
C ARG A 49 -4.54 -2.19 4.75
N ARG A 50 -4.92 -2.00 6.02
CA ARG A 50 -4.02 -1.57 7.11
C ARG A 50 -3.62 -0.08 7.10
N PHE A 51 -4.24 0.76 6.28
CA PHE A 51 -4.02 2.21 6.23
C PHE A 51 -4.94 3.03 7.15
N GLY A 52 -5.58 2.42 8.14
CA GLY A 52 -6.33 3.14 9.18
C GLY A 52 -7.81 3.40 8.87
N LYS A 53 -8.40 2.86 7.77
CA LYS A 53 -9.79 3.08 7.37
C LYS A 53 -10.79 2.86 8.50
N THR A 54 -10.80 1.66 9.09
CA THR A 54 -11.71 1.29 10.18
C THR A 54 -11.51 2.14 11.44
N ILE A 55 -10.26 2.56 11.74
CA ILE A 55 -9.99 3.46 12.87
C ILE A 55 -10.68 4.81 12.62
N ASN A 56 -10.56 5.35 11.41
CA ASN A 56 -11.21 6.60 11.03
C ASN A 56 -12.74 6.46 11.00
N ALA A 57 -13.28 5.35 10.48
CA ALA A 57 -14.73 5.08 10.51
C ALA A 57 -15.28 5.00 11.94
N THR A 58 -14.58 4.30 12.84
CA THR A 58 -14.97 4.22 14.26
C THR A 58 -14.81 5.55 14.99
N MET A 59 -13.80 6.35 14.65
CA MET A 59 -13.63 7.72 15.14
C MET A 59 -14.80 8.61 14.74
N LEU A 60 -15.17 8.64 13.47
CA LEU A 60 -16.32 9.42 12.98
C LEU A 60 -17.62 8.95 13.65
N GLY A 61 -17.85 7.65 13.74
CA GLY A 61 -19.01 7.08 14.44
C GLY A 61 -19.06 7.48 15.91
N SER A 62 -17.94 7.42 16.61
CA SER A 62 -17.85 7.84 18.03
C SER A 62 -18.14 9.31 18.23
N TYR A 63 -17.70 10.14 17.28
CA TYR A 63 -17.84 11.58 17.37
C TYR A 63 -19.27 12.04 17.08
N TYR A 64 -19.90 11.53 16.03
CA TYR A 64 -21.22 11.99 15.59
C TYR A 64 -22.38 11.40 16.38
N THR A 65 -22.27 10.15 16.87
CA THR A 65 -23.42 9.42 17.43
C THR A 65 -24.00 10.12 18.67
N LYS A 66 -25.28 10.50 18.60
CA LYS A 66 -26.00 11.05 19.73
C LYS A 66 -26.34 10.00 20.79
N GLY A 67 -26.58 10.44 22.02
CA GLY A 67 -26.95 9.57 23.14
C GLY A 67 -25.78 9.00 23.91
N TYR A 68 -24.52 9.36 23.53
CA TYR A 68 -23.31 9.03 24.25
C TYR A 68 -22.56 10.29 24.65
N GLU A 69 -21.62 10.16 25.60
CA GLU A 69 -20.75 11.24 26.02
C GLU A 69 -19.32 10.97 25.56
N SER A 70 -19.01 11.33 24.31
CA SER A 70 -17.70 11.10 23.71
C SER A 70 -16.69 12.21 24.01
N HIS A 71 -17.08 13.30 24.68
CA HIS A 71 -16.20 14.43 24.98
C HIS A 71 -14.85 14.00 25.59
N LYS A 72 -14.85 13.03 26.52
CA LYS A 72 -13.63 12.50 27.14
C LYS A 72 -12.66 11.83 26.18
N LEU A 73 -13.15 11.36 25.03
CA LEU A 73 -12.30 10.74 24.00
C LEU A 73 -11.63 11.79 23.10
N PHE A 74 -12.31 12.93 22.88
CA PHE A 74 -11.89 13.90 21.88
C PHE A 74 -11.29 15.20 22.43
N HIS A 75 -11.47 15.53 23.71
CA HIS A 75 -11.05 16.83 24.27
C HIS A 75 -9.54 17.07 24.22
N ASN A 76 -8.72 16.03 24.12
CA ASN A 76 -7.26 16.11 23.99
C ASN A 76 -6.77 15.88 22.55
N LEU A 77 -7.66 15.66 21.60
CA LEU A 77 -7.33 15.47 20.20
C LEU A 77 -7.37 16.79 19.43
N SER A 78 -6.71 16.83 18.29
CA SER A 78 -6.56 18.03 17.46
C SER A 78 -7.89 18.66 17.05
N ILE A 79 -8.95 17.86 16.88
CA ILE A 79 -10.31 18.35 16.58
C ILE A 79 -10.85 19.29 17.66
N ALA A 80 -10.48 19.11 18.94
CA ALA A 80 -10.96 19.96 20.03
C ALA A 80 -10.58 21.43 19.87
N GLY A 81 -9.51 21.73 19.12
CA GLY A 81 -9.08 23.09 18.79
C GLY A 81 -9.86 23.76 17.65
N THR A 82 -10.80 23.06 17.02
CA THR A 82 -11.53 23.58 15.85
C THR A 82 -12.89 24.15 16.20
N LYS A 83 -13.41 25.05 15.36
CA LYS A 83 -14.76 25.60 15.52
C LYS A 83 -15.88 24.58 15.29
N MET A 84 -15.56 23.44 14.66
CA MET A 84 -16.53 22.38 14.37
C MET A 84 -16.77 21.45 15.57
N TYR A 85 -15.87 21.46 16.58
CA TYR A 85 -15.87 20.49 17.66
C TYR A 85 -17.21 20.38 18.38
N GLU A 86 -17.70 21.48 18.96
CA GLU A 86 -18.97 21.48 19.73
C GLU A 86 -20.20 21.34 18.82
N LYS A 87 -20.10 21.72 17.55
CA LYS A 87 -21.24 21.78 16.65
C LYS A 87 -21.81 20.40 16.31
N HIS A 88 -20.95 19.41 16.20
CA HIS A 88 -21.33 18.08 15.69
C HIS A 88 -21.08 16.94 16.68
N LEU A 89 -20.39 17.20 17.80
CA LEU A 89 -20.08 16.19 18.80
C LEU A 89 -21.36 15.64 19.44
N ASN A 90 -21.63 14.36 19.22
CA ASN A 90 -22.80 13.63 19.73
C ASN A 90 -24.17 14.24 19.34
N GLN A 91 -24.27 14.84 18.15
CA GLN A 91 -25.48 15.54 17.71
C GLN A 91 -26.32 14.78 16.67
N HIS A 92 -25.80 13.70 16.08
CA HIS A 92 -26.42 13.08 14.91
C HIS A 92 -26.93 11.67 15.18
N ASN A 93 -27.98 11.26 14.46
CA ASN A 93 -28.32 9.85 14.32
C ASN A 93 -27.31 9.20 13.38
N VAL A 94 -26.63 8.14 13.82
CA VAL A 94 -25.63 7.45 13.04
C VAL A 94 -26.05 6.02 12.76
N ILE A 95 -26.01 5.61 11.49
CA ILE A 95 -26.14 4.24 11.05
C ILE A 95 -24.72 3.76 10.71
N TYR A 96 -24.16 2.89 11.55
CA TYR A 96 -22.81 2.34 11.38
C TYR A 96 -22.91 0.88 10.94
N ILE A 97 -22.39 0.55 9.74
CA ILE A 97 -22.37 -0.79 9.19
C ILE A 97 -20.92 -1.15 8.81
N ASP A 98 -20.41 -2.24 9.38
CA ASP A 98 -19.15 -2.86 8.99
C ASP A 98 -19.46 -4.11 8.14
N PHE A 99 -19.32 -3.99 6.82
CA PHE A 99 -19.64 -5.04 5.86
C PHE A 99 -18.64 -6.21 5.87
N SER A 100 -17.54 -6.10 6.61
CA SER A 100 -16.62 -7.24 6.79
C SER A 100 -17.18 -8.30 7.73
N ARG A 101 -18.10 -7.95 8.61
CA ARG A 101 -18.69 -8.85 9.61
C ARG A 101 -19.68 -9.80 8.96
N MET A 102 -19.51 -11.07 9.29
CA MET A 102 -20.41 -12.13 8.83
C MET A 102 -21.32 -12.56 9.97
N PRO A 103 -22.63 -12.66 9.71
CA PRO A 103 -23.53 -13.34 10.63
C PRO A 103 -23.17 -14.81 10.77
N ASP A 104 -23.51 -15.43 11.93
CA ASP A 104 -23.37 -16.86 12.11
C ASP A 104 -24.23 -17.63 11.10
N PHE A 105 -23.69 -18.71 10.55
CA PHE A 105 -24.38 -19.58 9.58
C PHE A 105 -24.80 -18.92 8.27
N CYS A 106 -24.17 -17.79 7.88
CA CYS A 106 -24.42 -17.11 6.62
C CYS A 106 -23.75 -17.87 5.46
N ASN A 107 -24.56 -18.38 4.53
CA ASN A 107 -24.08 -19.18 3.40
C ASN A 107 -24.51 -18.62 2.03
N SER A 108 -25.26 -17.51 2.01
CA SER A 108 -25.72 -16.87 0.78
C SER A 108 -25.71 -15.35 0.91
N TYR A 109 -25.74 -14.66 -0.24
CA TYR A 109 -25.94 -13.22 -0.31
C TYR A 109 -27.25 -12.80 0.38
N CYS A 110 -28.34 -13.55 0.13
CA CYS A 110 -29.64 -13.29 0.70
C CYS A 110 -29.60 -13.34 2.25
N ASP A 111 -28.99 -14.37 2.84
CA ASP A 111 -28.84 -14.46 4.30
C ASP A 111 -28.06 -13.27 4.85
N TYR A 112 -26.96 -12.90 4.18
CA TYR A 112 -26.09 -11.81 4.59
C TYR A 112 -26.83 -10.46 4.61
N ILE A 113 -27.47 -10.09 3.50
CA ILE A 113 -28.18 -8.81 3.39
C ILE A 113 -29.45 -8.78 4.25
N THR A 114 -30.21 -9.89 4.29
CA THR A 114 -31.41 -9.97 5.14
C THR A 114 -31.06 -9.76 6.61
N ASN A 115 -29.94 -10.29 7.08
CA ASN A 115 -29.51 -10.08 8.45
C ASN A 115 -29.23 -8.60 8.75
N ILE A 116 -28.51 -7.90 7.87
CA ILE A 116 -28.22 -6.46 8.03
C ILE A 116 -29.53 -5.64 8.01
N LEU A 117 -30.40 -5.88 7.01
CA LEU A 117 -31.63 -5.13 6.87
C LEU A 117 -32.60 -5.39 8.03
N SER A 118 -32.70 -6.64 8.49
CA SER A 118 -33.55 -7.00 9.63
C SER A 118 -33.07 -6.35 10.93
N GLY A 119 -31.75 -6.39 11.19
CA GLY A 119 -31.20 -5.75 12.38
C GLY A 119 -31.39 -4.23 12.37
N LEU A 120 -31.24 -3.56 11.22
CA LEU A 120 -31.52 -2.12 11.12
C LEU A 120 -33.03 -1.81 11.24
N LYS A 121 -33.90 -2.68 10.70
CA LYS A 121 -35.34 -2.57 10.88
C LYS A 121 -35.75 -2.72 12.35
N GLU A 122 -35.19 -3.68 13.07
CA GLU A 122 -35.39 -3.85 14.51
C GLU A 122 -34.97 -2.60 15.28
N ASP A 123 -33.78 -2.05 15.02
CA ASP A 123 -33.31 -0.83 15.65
C ASP A 123 -34.26 0.36 15.41
N LEU A 124 -34.73 0.53 14.15
CA LEU A 124 -35.70 1.59 13.82
C LEU A 124 -37.03 1.42 14.56
N LEU A 125 -37.56 0.19 14.66
CA LEU A 125 -38.80 -0.09 15.38
C LEU A 125 -38.66 0.10 16.90
N GLU A 126 -37.47 -0.11 17.44
CA GLU A 126 -37.16 0.14 18.85
C GLU A 126 -37.06 1.65 19.13
N TYR A 127 -36.30 2.38 18.31
CA TYR A 127 -35.99 3.79 18.50
C TYR A 127 -37.19 4.70 18.15
N TYR A 128 -37.99 4.30 17.13
CA TYR A 128 -39.17 5.01 16.64
C TYR A 128 -40.45 4.17 16.79
N PRO A 129 -41.04 4.05 18.00
CA PRO A 129 -42.19 3.17 18.24
C PRO A 129 -43.42 3.42 17.37
N HIS A 130 -43.58 4.64 16.83
CA HIS A 130 -44.68 4.98 15.92
C HIS A 130 -44.63 4.19 14.61
N LEU A 131 -43.46 3.73 14.16
CA LEU A 131 -43.31 2.91 12.97
C LEU A 131 -44.00 1.54 13.10
N LYS A 132 -44.24 1.04 14.31
CA LYS A 132 -44.94 -0.25 14.53
C LYS A 132 -46.40 -0.24 14.06
N LYS A 133 -46.95 0.94 13.74
CA LYS A 133 -48.37 1.10 13.35
C LYS A 133 -48.64 0.81 11.89
N LYS A 134 -47.61 0.64 11.06
CA LYS A 134 -47.70 0.43 9.60
C LYS A 134 -46.80 -0.73 9.17
N GLU A 135 -47.16 -1.35 8.05
CA GLU A 135 -46.28 -2.23 7.33
C GLU A 135 -45.50 -1.43 6.29
N TYR A 136 -44.21 -1.77 6.11
CA TYR A 136 -43.30 -1.10 5.18
C TYR A 136 -42.75 -2.12 4.20
N THR A 137 -42.68 -1.75 2.92
CA THR A 137 -42.15 -2.60 1.87
C THR A 137 -40.63 -2.47 1.72
N SER A 138 -40.05 -1.37 2.22
CA SER A 138 -38.62 -1.13 2.16
C SER A 138 -38.11 -0.37 3.39
N LEU A 139 -36.80 -0.52 3.64
CA LEU A 139 -36.08 0.22 4.68
C LEU A 139 -36.09 1.73 4.40
N SER A 140 -35.97 2.14 3.13
CA SER A 140 -36.02 3.57 2.74
C SER A 140 -37.34 4.21 3.08
N GLN A 141 -38.49 3.47 2.99
CA GLN A 141 -39.79 3.98 3.45
C GLN A 141 -39.82 4.17 4.96
N MET A 142 -39.24 3.24 5.73
CA MET A 142 -39.16 3.39 7.18
C MET A 142 -38.33 4.61 7.58
N LEU A 143 -37.18 4.80 6.97
CA LEU A 143 -36.31 5.95 7.22
C LEU A 143 -36.99 7.27 6.89
N LYS A 144 -37.71 7.36 5.79
CA LYS A 144 -38.52 8.57 5.45
C LYS A 144 -39.59 8.88 6.48
N GLU A 145 -40.28 7.88 7.02
CA GLU A 145 -41.35 8.05 8.00
C GLU A 145 -40.84 8.48 9.39
N THR A 146 -39.53 8.31 9.69
CA THR A 146 -38.93 8.81 10.93
C THR A 146 -38.93 10.33 11.01
N THR A 147 -38.90 11.03 9.86
CA THR A 147 -38.71 12.48 9.72
C THR A 147 -37.37 13.02 10.22
N ASP A 148 -36.50 12.16 10.69
CA ASP A 148 -35.13 12.48 11.10
C ASP A 148 -34.14 12.32 9.93
N THR A 149 -32.94 12.88 10.10
CA THR A 149 -31.78 12.66 9.19
C THR A 149 -30.72 11.78 9.83
N PHE A 150 -29.90 11.16 9.00
CA PHE A 150 -28.93 10.17 9.42
C PHE A 150 -27.57 10.37 8.75
N ILE A 151 -26.51 10.18 9.53
CA ILE A 151 -25.16 9.97 9.01
C ILE A 151 -24.95 8.46 8.83
N PHE A 152 -24.65 8.06 7.59
CA PHE A 152 -24.30 6.69 7.26
C PHE A 152 -22.77 6.54 7.28
N ILE A 153 -22.27 5.61 8.07
CA ILE A 153 -20.86 5.21 8.08
C ILE A 153 -20.78 3.74 7.67
N LEU A 154 -20.31 3.53 6.44
CA LEU A 154 -20.28 2.25 5.76
C LEU A 154 -18.82 1.79 5.61
N ASP A 155 -18.36 0.96 6.55
CA ASP A 155 -16.98 0.48 6.58
C ASP A 155 -16.84 -0.83 5.79
N GLU A 156 -15.70 -0.98 5.05
CA GLU A 156 -15.37 -2.15 4.23
C GLU A 156 -16.50 -2.51 3.23
N TRP A 157 -17.06 -1.48 2.53
CA TRP A 157 -18.21 -1.62 1.62
C TRP A 157 -18.03 -2.70 0.56
N ASP A 158 -16.79 -2.90 0.12
CA ASP A 158 -16.39 -3.86 -0.91
C ASP A 158 -16.13 -5.27 -0.37
N SER A 159 -16.22 -5.49 0.93
CA SER A 159 -15.94 -6.79 1.57
C SER A 159 -16.81 -7.92 1.04
N ILE A 160 -18.03 -7.61 0.58
CA ILE A 160 -18.95 -8.59 0.03
C ILE A 160 -18.42 -9.22 -1.27
N PHE A 161 -17.68 -8.48 -2.08
CA PHE A 161 -17.16 -8.94 -3.37
C PHE A 161 -16.12 -10.06 -3.24
N TYR A 162 -15.55 -10.24 -2.05
CA TYR A 162 -14.58 -11.30 -1.75
C TYR A 162 -15.20 -12.56 -1.15
N LYS A 163 -16.54 -12.59 -0.95
CA LYS A 163 -17.21 -13.74 -0.36
C LYS A 163 -17.46 -14.79 -1.44
N LYS A 164 -17.07 -16.06 -1.18
CA LYS A 164 -17.16 -17.16 -2.14
C LYS A 164 -18.59 -17.52 -2.59
N PHE A 165 -19.59 -17.16 -1.80
CA PHE A 165 -20.99 -17.45 -2.09
C PHE A 165 -21.67 -16.34 -2.91
N VAL A 166 -20.98 -15.25 -3.21
CA VAL A 166 -21.54 -14.09 -3.93
C VAL A 166 -21.33 -14.25 -5.44
N THR A 167 -22.41 -14.25 -6.18
CA THR A 167 -22.44 -14.31 -7.65
C THR A 167 -22.31 -12.92 -8.28
N ILE A 168 -22.21 -12.85 -9.60
CA ILE A 168 -22.20 -11.58 -10.34
C ILE A 168 -23.54 -10.85 -10.18
N ASP A 169 -24.65 -11.57 -10.22
CA ASP A 169 -26.00 -10.99 -10.04
C ASP A 169 -26.15 -10.42 -8.62
N ASP A 170 -25.67 -11.13 -7.58
CA ASP A 170 -25.67 -10.65 -6.22
C ASP A 170 -24.87 -9.35 -6.04
N LYS A 171 -23.76 -9.19 -6.77
CA LYS A 171 -22.97 -7.95 -6.76
C LYS A 171 -23.78 -6.79 -7.33
N THR A 172 -24.51 -7.02 -8.40
CA THR A 172 -25.39 -6.02 -9.00
C THR A 172 -26.52 -5.64 -8.04
N ASP A 173 -27.16 -6.62 -7.42
CA ASP A 173 -28.22 -6.40 -6.44
C ASP A 173 -27.73 -5.60 -5.23
N TYR A 174 -26.49 -5.86 -4.78
CA TYR A 174 -25.88 -5.10 -3.68
C TYR A 174 -25.65 -3.62 -4.04
N ILE A 175 -25.16 -3.35 -5.25
CA ILE A 175 -25.00 -1.96 -5.73
C ILE A 175 -26.35 -1.25 -5.83
N LEU A 176 -27.38 -1.94 -6.35
CA LEU A 176 -28.74 -1.41 -6.41
C LEU A 176 -29.32 -1.15 -5.02
N LEU A 177 -29.07 -2.02 -4.04
CA LEU A 177 -29.46 -1.81 -2.65
C LEU A 177 -28.85 -0.53 -2.07
N LEU A 178 -27.54 -0.32 -2.25
CA LEU A 178 -26.86 0.90 -1.78
C LEU A 178 -27.43 2.16 -2.48
N LYS A 179 -27.70 2.07 -3.78
CA LYS A 179 -28.35 3.14 -4.54
C LYS A 179 -29.72 3.50 -3.94
N GLU A 180 -30.62 2.54 -3.75
CA GLU A 180 -31.96 2.74 -3.22
C GLU A 180 -31.95 3.26 -1.79
N LEU A 181 -30.95 2.87 -1.00
CA LEU A 181 -30.81 3.30 0.38
C LEU A 181 -30.29 4.74 0.50
N LEU A 182 -29.42 5.18 -0.42
CA LEU A 182 -28.66 6.41 -0.23
C LEU A 182 -28.98 7.50 -1.26
N LYS A 183 -29.15 7.14 -2.55
CA LYS A 183 -29.21 8.12 -3.62
C LYS A 183 -30.48 8.95 -3.56
N ASP A 184 -30.31 10.29 -3.57
CA ASP A 184 -31.41 11.27 -3.59
C ASP A 184 -32.40 11.09 -2.43
N GLN A 185 -31.94 10.61 -1.28
CA GLN A 185 -32.77 10.38 -0.12
C GLN A 185 -32.73 11.57 0.86
N PRO A 186 -33.88 12.16 1.22
CA PRO A 186 -33.92 13.35 2.08
C PRO A 186 -33.46 13.10 3.52
N TYR A 187 -33.39 11.83 3.94
CA TYR A 187 -32.92 11.46 5.27
C TYR A 187 -31.38 11.27 5.32
N VAL A 188 -30.67 11.34 4.21
CA VAL A 188 -29.20 11.24 4.19
C VAL A 188 -28.62 12.61 4.47
N GLU A 189 -28.02 12.76 5.64
CA GLU A 189 -27.33 13.96 6.09
C GLU A 189 -25.86 13.95 5.67
N LEU A 190 -25.24 12.75 5.72
CA LEU A 190 -23.91 12.43 5.26
C LEU A 190 -23.82 10.93 4.99
N ALA A 191 -23.16 10.52 3.93
CA ALA A 191 -22.77 9.14 3.69
C ALA A 191 -21.24 9.06 3.55
N TYR A 192 -20.59 8.51 4.56
CA TYR A 192 -19.16 8.21 4.54
C TYR A 192 -18.96 6.71 4.29
N MET A 193 -18.30 6.38 3.21
CA MET A 193 -18.06 5.00 2.79
C MET A 193 -16.56 4.75 2.68
N THR A 194 -16.11 3.60 3.14
CA THR A 194 -14.69 3.21 3.05
C THR A 194 -14.51 1.76 2.67
N GLY A 195 -13.47 1.48 1.88
CA GLY A 195 -13.12 0.16 1.38
C GLY A 195 -11.73 0.12 0.77
N VAL A 196 -11.40 -0.98 0.12
CA VAL A 196 -10.17 -1.13 -0.65
C VAL A 196 -10.41 -0.77 -2.11
N LEU A 197 -11.48 -1.34 -2.69
CA LEU A 197 -11.78 -1.21 -4.12
C LEU A 197 -12.57 0.07 -4.42
N PRO A 198 -12.22 0.76 -5.51
CA PRO A 198 -12.99 1.91 -5.99
C PRO A 198 -14.38 1.50 -6.47
N ILE A 199 -15.34 2.42 -6.32
CA ILE A 199 -16.72 2.25 -6.80
C ILE A 199 -16.74 2.02 -8.31
N ALA A 200 -15.91 2.75 -9.05
CA ALA A 200 -15.84 2.67 -10.52
C ALA A 200 -15.65 1.26 -11.06
N LYS A 201 -15.08 0.34 -10.23
CA LYS A 201 -14.91 -1.07 -10.60
C LYS A 201 -16.23 -1.84 -10.74
N TYR A 202 -17.27 -1.46 -10.00
CA TYR A 202 -18.50 -2.25 -9.87
C TYR A 202 -19.75 -1.53 -10.34
N SER A 203 -19.66 -0.23 -10.61
CA SER A 203 -20.79 0.58 -11.09
C SER A 203 -20.63 0.84 -12.58
N SER A 204 -21.55 0.27 -13.38
CA SER A 204 -21.55 0.40 -14.85
C SER A 204 -21.95 1.78 -15.37
N GLY A 205 -22.14 2.77 -14.48
CA GLY A 205 -22.31 4.15 -14.91
C GLY A 205 -23.11 5.08 -14.04
N SER A 206 -24.22 4.68 -13.41
CA SER A 206 -25.09 5.66 -12.73
C SER A 206 -25.54 5.30 -11.32
N GLU A 207 -25.20 4.11 -10.84
CA GLU A 207 -25.78 3.56 -9.62
C GLU A 207 -25.28 4.31 -8.38
N LEU A 208 -23.96 4.47 -8.22
CA LEU A 208 -23.32 5.14 -7.09
C LEU A 208 -22.55 6.41 -7.49
N ASN A 209 -22.89 7.01 -8.62
CA ASN A 209 -22.23 8.21 -9.14
C ASN A 209 -22.42 9.47 -8.28
N MET A 210 -23.25 9.41 -7.23
CA MET A 210 -23.37 10.49 -6.25
C MET A 210 -22.16 10.58 -5.31
N PHE A 211 -21.38 9.49 -5.16
CA PHE A 211 -20.21 9.53 -4.30
C PHE A 211 -19.03 10.26 -4.95
N HIS A 212 -18.46 11.19 -4.21
CA HIS A 212 -17.11 11.72 -4.47
C HIS A 212 -16.10 10.68 -3.97
N GLU A 213 -15.38 10.07 -4.92
CA GLU A 213 -14.44 8.99 -4.63
C GLU A 213 -13.00 9.48 -4.56
N TYR A 214 -12.30 9.09 -3.49
CA TYR A 214 -10.91 9.43 -3.22
C TYR A 214 -10.08 8.16 -2.97
N ASN A 215 -9.15 7.89 -3.86
CA ASN A 215 -8.24 6.74 -3.78
C ASN A 215 -6.77 7.20 -3.83
N PHE A 216 -5.81 6.28 -3.77
CA PHE A 216 -4.38 6.64 -3.80
C PHE A 216 -3.93 7.36 -5.07
N MET A 217 -4.68 7.28 -6.17
CA MET A 217 -4.28 7.90 -7.44
C MET A 217 -4.87 9.29 -7.64
N ASN A 218 -5.97 9.63 -6.95
CA ASN A 218 -6.73 10.85 -7.22
C ASN A 218 -7.08 11.69 -5.97
N ASP A 219 -6.64 11.28 -4.77
CA ASP A 219 -6.91 12.04 -3.56
C ASP A 219 -5.88 13.13 -3.34
N CYS A 220 -6.33 14.35 -3.14
CA CYS A 220 -5.53 15.50 -2.71
C CYS A 220 -6.11 16.21 -1.48
N ILE A 221 -7.16 15.64 -0.86
CA ILE A 221 -7.91 16.26 0.24
C ILE A 221 -7.76 15.48 1.54
N TYR A 222 -7.84 14.15 1.47
CA TYR A 222 -7.88 13.26 2.63
C TYR A 222 -6.63 12.38 2.77
N GLU A 223 -5.71 12.45 1.80
CA GLU A 223 -4.55 11.56 1.71
C GLU A 223 -3.74 11.49 3.01
N GLU A 224 -3.52 12.61 3.70
CA GLU A 224 -2.74 12.70 4.95
C GLU A 224 -3.38 11.99 6.16
N PHE A 225 -4.68 11.68 6.10
CA PHE A 225 -5.40 11.02 7.20
C PHE A 225 -5.31 9.49 7.15
N PHE A 226 -4.74 8.93 6.08
CA PHE A 226 -4.64 7.49 5.87
C PHE A 226 -3.20 7.09 5.63
N GLY A 227 -2.55 6.56 6.64
CA GLY A 227 -1.12 6.31 6.68
C GLY A 227 -0.44 7.15 7.76
N PHE A 228 0.85 6.97 7.95
CA PHE A 228 1.65 7.84 8.83
C PHE A 228 2.59 8.67 7.97
N ASN A 229 2.65 9.97 8.25
CA ASN A 229 3.61 10.86 7.61
C ASN A 229 4.98 10.82 8.33
N GLU A 230 5.96 11.48 7.75
CA GLU A 230 7.33 11.50 8.25
C GLU A 230 7.44 12.04 9.67
N ASP A 231 6.79 13.17 9.97
CA ASP A 231 6.84 13.81 11.29
C ASP A 231 6.17 12.95 12.36
N GLU A 232 5.08 12.29 12.03
CA GLU A 232 4.40 11.35 12.92
C GLU A 232 5.31 10.17 13.28
N VAL A 233 5.99 9.57 12.28
CA VAL A 233 6.90 8.45 12.52
C VAL A 233 8.13 8.88 13.31
N LYS A 234 8.73 10.04 13.02
CA LYS A 234 9.82 10.61 13.82
C LYS A 234 9.41 10.81 15.29
N ASN A 235 8.21 11.36 15.51
CA ASN A 235 7.68 11.56 16.86
C ASN A 235 7.43 10.21 17.59
N LEU A 236 6.98 9.19 16.87
CA LEU A 236 6.83 7.84 17.44
C LEU A 236 8.20 7.24 17.82
N CYS A 237 9.22 7.39 16.97
CA CYS A 237 10.58 6.94 17.30
C CYS A 237 11.14 7.62 18.55
N LEU A 238 10.92 8.92 18.70
CA LEU A 238 11.35 9.67 19.90
C LEU A 238 10.66 9.17 21.18
N LYS A 239 9.41 8.71 21.10
CA LYS A 239 8.65 8.20 22.25
C LYS A 239 9.03 6.77 22.63
N HIS A 240 9.27 5.90 21.66
CA HIS A 240 9.41 4.45 21.88
C HIS A 240 10.85 3.95 21.89
N ASN A 241 11.79 4.63 21.19
CA ASN A 241 13.23 4.30 21.13
C ASN A 241 13.59 2.81 20.84
N SER A 242 12.65 2.03 20.30
CA SER A 242 12.82 0.60 20.05
C SER A 242 13.43 0.30 18.69
N VAL A 243 13.15 1.15 17.69
CA VAL A 243 13.64 1.08 16.32
C VAL A 243 14.00 2.49 15.87
N ASN A 244 15.08 2.65 15.10
CA ASN A 244 15.45 3.96 14.56
C ASN A 244 14.56 4.35 13.37
N TYR A 245 14.53 5.66 13.06
CA TYR A 245 13.71 6.21 11.98
C TYR A 245 14.15 5.69 10.60
N GLU A 246 15.44 5.60 10.36
CA GLU A 246 16.03 5.19 9.08
C GLU A 246 15.63 3.75 8.70
N ASP A 247 15.57 2.85 9.69
CA ASP A 247 15.10 1.48 9.47
C ASP A 247 13.60 1.47 9.14
N LEU A 248 12.77 2.22 9.86
CA LEU A 248 11.34 2.32 9.55
C LEU A 248 11.10 2.92 8.17
N GLN A 249 11.84 3.96 7.79
CA GLN A 249 11.76 4.59 6.48
C GLN A 249 12.05 3.58 5.38
N LYS A 250 13.14 2.86 5.46
CA LYS A 250 13.52 1.86 4.48
C LYS A 250 12.50 0.73 4.35
N TRP A 251 11.92 0.28 5.48
CA TRP A 251 11.06 -0.88 5.51
C TRP A 251 9.61 -0.59 5.13
N TYR A 252 9.05 0.58 5.47
CA TYR A 252 7.60 0.79 5.45
C TYR A 252 7.13 2.08 4.78
N ASP A 253 8.06 2.94 4.34
CA ASP A 253 7.78 4.17 3.64
C ASP A 253 7.51 3.97 2.13
N GLY A 254 7.29 5.05 1.38
CA GLY A 254 7.32 5.08 -0.09
C GLY A 254 5.96 5.02 -0.78
N TYR A 255 4.86 5.23 -0.06
CA TYR A 255 3.54 5.46 -0.66
C TYR A 255 3.37 6.94 -0.97
N TYR A 256 3.57 7.34 -2.22
CA TYR A 256 3.54 8.73 -2.62
C TYR A 256 2.14 9.33 -2.57
N LEU A 257 2.06 10.59 -2.17
CA LEU A 257 0.90 11.45 -2.18
C LEU A 257 0.91 12.35 -3.42
N SER A 258 -0.20 13.03 -3.68
CA SER A 258 -0.37 13.91 -4.83
C SER A 258 0.66 15.05 -4.90
N ASN A 259 1.16 15.51 -3.77
CA ASN A 259 2.15 16.59 -3.63
C ASN A 259 3.61 16.10 -3.66
N GLY A 260 3.85 14.81 -3.87
CA GLY A 260 5.18 14.20 -3.89
C GLY A 260 5.77 13.84 -2.53
N THR A 261 5.08 14.14 -1.43
CA THR A 261 5.43 13.57 -0.12
C THR A 261 5.00 12.10 -0.06
N HIS A 262 5.37 11.37 0.98
CA HIS A 262 5.07 9.95 1.06
C HIS A 262 4.62 9.54 2.47
N LEU A 263 3.96 8.40 2.53
CA LEU A 263 3.40 7.80 3.73
C LEU A 263 4.04 6.45 4.03
N PHE A 264 4.11 6.16 5.31
CA PHE A 264 4.45 4.85 5.86
C PHE A 264 3.21 3.98 6.04
N ASN A 265 3.36 2.66 5.91
CA ASN A 265 2.32 1.72 6.29
C ASN A 265 2.12 1.72 7.82
N PRO A 266 0.96 2.15 8.35
CA PRO A 266 0.75 2.29 9.79
C PRO A 266 0.86 0.98 10.56
N ARG A 267 0.35 -0.10 9.98
CA ARG A 267 0.36 -1.43 10.62
C ARG A 267 1.76 -1.94 10.84
N SER A 268 2.62 -1.79 9.82
CA SER A 268 3.98 -2.29 9.87
C SER A 268 4.84 -1.44 10.80
N VAL A 269 4.69 -0.11 10.76
CA VAL A 269 5.35 0.80 11.73
C VAL A 269 4.94 0.48 13.16
N HIS A 270 3.63 0.33 13.42
CA HIS A 270 3.13 -0.03 14.74
C HIS A 270 3.73 -1.35 15.25
N ALA A 271 3.74 -2.38 14.40
CA ALA A 271 4.27 -3.68 14.77
C ALA A 271 5.78 -3.64 15.03
N ALA A 272 6.55 -2.93 14.18
CA ALA A 272 7.99 -2.79 14.34
C ALA A 272 8.36 -2.06 15.64
N LEU A 273 7.67 -0.98 15.97
CA LEU A 273 7.91 -0.24 17.23
C LEU A 273 7.54 -1.07 18.45
N ARG A 274 6.46 -1.85 18.41
CA ARG A 274 6.04 -2.75 19.50
C ARG A 274 7.05 -3.89 19.72
N ASP A 275 7.49 -4.53 18.61
CA ASP A 275 8.32 -5.73 18.67
C ASP A 275 9.83 -5.40 18.72
N GLY A 276 10.21 -4.14 18.49
CA GLY A 276 11.60 -3.66 18.51
C GLY A 276 12.42 -4.12 17.29
N VAL A 277 11.78 -4.55 16.20
CA VAL A 277 12.45 -5.07 15.01
C VAL A 277 11.62 -4.82 13.75
N CYS A 278 12.28 -4.49 12.63
CA CYS A 278 11.65 -4.40 11.32
C CYS A 278 11.58 -5.79 10.68
N LEU A 279 10.37 -6.23 10.37
CA LEU A 279 10.05 -7.50 9.70
C LEU A 279 8.92 -7.28 8.69
N ASN A 280 8.60 -8.32 7.93
CA ASN A 280 7.43 -8.30 7.06
C ASN A 280 6.16 -8.56 7.87
N TYR A 281 5.38 -7.51 8.15
CA TYR A 281 4.16 -7.58 8.96
C TYR A 281 2.87 -7.54 8.14
N TRP A 282 2.93 -7.06 6.91
CA TRP A 282 1.74 -6.80 6.12
C TRP A 282 1.44 -7.86 5.06
N THR A 283 2.46 -8.30 4.30
CA THR A 283 2.25 -9.11 3.09
C THR A 283 1.83 -10.56 3.37
N GLU A 284 1.97 -11.03 4.62
CA GLU A 284 1.53 -12.39 4.99
C GLU A 284 0.00 -12.50 5.15
N THR A 285 -0.74 -11.39 5.18
CA THR A 285 -2.17 -11.37 5.54
C THR A 285 -3.09 -10.86 4.41
N GLY A 286 -2.60 -10.61 3.22
CA GLY A 286 -3.35 -9.92 2.14
C GLY A 286 -3.66 -10.78 0.90
N PRO A 287 -4.60 -10.34 0.05
CA PRO A 287 -5.04 -11.04 -1.15
C PRO A 287 -4.05 -10.87 -2.32
N MET A 288 -2.77 -11.26 -2.14
CA MET A 288 -1.82 -11.29 -3.26
C MET A 288 -2.11 -12.40 -4.28
N ASN A 289 -3.01 -13.34 -3.96
CA ASN A 289 -3.21 -14.50 -4.82
C ASN A 289 -3.78 -14.11 -6.20
N GLU A 290 -4.75 -13.21 -6.26
CA GLU A 290 -5.35 -12.77 -7.53
C GLU A 290 -4.32 -12.07 -8.44
N ILE A 291 -3.49 -11.19 -7.86
CA ILE A 291 -2.44 -10.48 -8.59
C ILE A 291 -1.27 -11.43 -8.90
N ALA A 292 -0.93 -12.33 -7.98
CA ALA A 292 0.10 -13.33 -8.23
C ALA A 292 -0.24 -14.19 -9.44
N ASP A 293 -1.49 -14.58 -9.60
CA ASP A 293 -1.97 -15.35 -10.76
C ASP A 293 -1.82 -14.53 -12.05
N CYS A 294 -2.17 -13.23 -12.05
CA CYS A 294 -1.97 -12.35 -13.21
C CYS A 294 -0.49 -12.21 -13.59
N ILE A 295 0.39 -12.05 -12.60
CA ILE A 295 1.83 -11.98 -12.83
C ILE A 295 2.36 -13.34 -13.32
N GLU A 296 1.87 -14.44 -12.75
CA GLU A 296 2.28 -15.80 -13.08
C GLU A 296 1.94 -16.17 -14.51
N HIS A 297 0.75 -15.80 -14.99
CA HIS A 297 0.31 -16.01 -16.38
C HIS A 297 0.89 -14.99 -17.37
N ASN A 298 1.65 -14.00 -16.88
CA ASN A 298 2.26 -12.92 -17.67
C ASN A 298 1.25 -12.20 -18.58
N VAL A 299 0.09 -11.89 -18.01
CA VAL A 299 -0.94 -11.17 -18.76
C VAL A 299 -0.35 -9.85 -19.25
N ASP A 300 -0.39 -9.65 -20.57
CA ASP A 300 0.00 -8.41 -21.24
C ASP A 300 1.37 -7.84 -20.79
N GLU A 301 2.38 -8.73 -20.64
CA GLU A 301 3.77 -8.39 -20.31
C GLU A 301 4.00 -7.75 -18.90
N VAL A 302 3.02 -7.81 -18.01
CA VAL A 302 3.13 -7.26 -16.63
C VAL A 302 4.37 -7.79 -15.88
N ARG A 303 4.78 -9.03 -16.17
CA ARG A 303 5.98 -9.65 -15.57
C ARG A 303 7.23 -8.81 -15.79
N ASP A 304 7.42 -8.29 -17.00
CA ASP A 304 8.59 -7.50 -17.37
C ASP A 304 8.66 -6.20 -16.57
N ASP A 305 7.52 -5.56 -16.35
CA ASP A 305 7.43 -4.35 -15.54
C ASP A 305 7.74 -4.62 -14.07
N ILE A 306 7.26 -5.74 -13.53
CA ILE A 306 7.61 -6.15 -12.16
C ILE A 306 9.11 -6.39 -12.02
N VAL A 307 9.72 -7.05 -12.99
CA VAL A 307 11.18 -7.29 -12.97
C VAL A 307 11.96 -5.99 -13.02
N LYS A 308 11.57 -5.03 -13.86
CA LYS A 308 12.18 -3.68 -13.89
C LYS A 308 12.05 -2.99 -12.53
N MET A 309 10.86 -3.01 -11.92
CA MET A 309 10.65 -2.38 -10.61
C MET A 309 11.43 -3.08 -9.49
N VAL A 310 11.56 -4.40 -9.51
CA VAL A 310 12.43 -5.14 -8.58
C VAL A 310 13.90 -4.76 -8.76
N ALA A 311 14.30 -4.48 -9.99
CA ALA A 311 15.63 -3.95 -10.30
C ALA A 311 15.82 -2.47 -9.91
N GLY A 312 14.77 -1.82 -9.37
CA GLY A 312 14.81 -0.41 -8.95
C GLY A 312 14.56 0.59 -10.07
N ILE A 313 14.09 0.13 -11.24
CA ILE A 313 13.75 0.98 -12.38
C ILE A 313 12.25 1.30 -12.30
N PRO A 314 11.87 2.57 -12.17
CA PRO A 314 10.48 2.98 -12.26
C PRO A 314 9.89 2.64 -13.63
N VAL A 315 8.63 2.23 -13.66
CA VAL A 315 7.92 1.92 -14.89
C VAL A 315 6.97 3.06 -15.23
N GLU A 316 7.15 3.64 -16.39
CA GLU A 316 6.25 4.67 -16.89
C GLU A 316 4.91 4.06 -17.30
N VAL A 317 3.82 4.69 -16.84
CA VAL A 317 2.46 4.25 -17.12
C VAL A 317 1.50 5.42 -17.04
N GLU A 318 0.57 5.49 -17.99
CA GLU A 318 -0.54 6.44 -17.94
C GLU A 318 -1.75 5.77 -17.28
N LEU A 319 -1.89 5.91 -15.97
CA LEU A 319 -3.07 5.44 -15.26
C LEU A 319 -4.14 6.55 -15.27
N ASN A 320 -5.06 6.49 -16.21
CA ASN A 320 -6.23 7.38 -16.29
C ASN A 320 -7.33 6.99 -15.29
N GLY A 321 -6.98 6.83 -14.02
CA GLY A 321 -7.87 6.32 -13.00
C GLY A 321 -8.05 4.79 -13.08
N TYR A 322 -8.65 4.20 -12.05
CA TYR A 322 -8.98 2.77 -12.05
C TYR A 322 -10.23 2.55 -12.91
N SER A 323 -10.07 2.16 -14.15
CA SER A 323 -11.18 1.87 -15.09
C SER A 323 -11.32 0.38 -15.38
N ALA A 324 -11.25 -0.49 -14.41
CA ALA A 324 -11.63 -1.86 -14.61
C ALA A 324 -13.17 -1.92 -14.76
N ALA A 325 -13.67 -1.66 -15.94
CA ALA A 325 -15.08 -1.83 -16.28
C ALA A 325 -15.51 -3.31 -16.24
N GLU A 326 -14.55 -4.23 -16.14
CA GLU A 326 -14.79 -5.67 -16.10
C GLU A 326 -14.23 -6.27 -14.79
N LEU A 327 -14.89 -7.32 -14.32
CA LEU A 327 -14.52 -8.05 -13.09
C LEU A 327 -13.19 -8.81 -13.20
N GLU A 328 -12.72 -9.01 -14.42
CA GLU A 328 -11.48 -9.71 -14.74
C GLU A 328 -10.38 -8.71 -15.12
N LEU A 329 -9.18 -8.91 -14.60
CA LEU A 329 -8.00 -8.10 -14.93
C LEU A 329 -7.36 -8.68 -16.19
N ASN A 330 -7.65 -8.06 -17.35
CA ASN A 330 -7.26 -8.58 -18.66
C ASN A 330 -6.13 -7.79 -19.33
N THR A 331 -5.90 -6.55 -18.92
CA THR A 331 -4.87 -5.68 -19.50
C THR A 331 -3.78 -5.32 -18.49
N ARG A 332 -2.60 -4.96 -19.01
CA ARG A 332 -1.46 -4.47 -18.23
C ARG A 332 -1.88 -3.32 -17.29
N ASP A 333 -2.57 -2.33 -17.82
CA ASP A 333 -2.91 -1.13 -17.06
C ASP A 333 -3.95 -1.41 -15.96
N GLU A 334 -4.90 -2.32 -16.22
CA GLU A 334 -5.84 -2.78 -15.19
C GLU A 334 -5.14 -3.50 -14.04
N ILE A 335 -4.19 -4.40 -14.36
CA ILE A 335 -3.42 -5.14 -13.36
C ILE A 335 -2.55 -4.19 -12.55
N LEU A 336 -1.81 -3.29 -13.20
CA LEU A 336 -0.94 -2.33 -12.54
C LEU A 336 -1.74 -1.33 -11.69
N SER A 337 -2.90 -0.86 -12.18
CA SER A 337 -3.83 -0.02 -11.40
C SER A 337 -4.36 -0.75 -10.17
N ALA A 338 -4.76 -2.01 -10.32
CA ALA A 338 -5.19 -2.84 -9.19
C ALA A 338 -4.07 -3.00 -8.15
N MET A 339 -2.82 -3.18 -8.59
CA MET A 339 -1.67 -3.29 -7.70
C MET A 339 -1.43 -2.01 -6.90
N VAL A 340 -1.67 -0.83 -7.47
CA VAL A 340 -1.62 0.45 -6.74
C VAL A 340 -2.76 0.53 -5.72
N VAL A 341 -3.99 0.21 -6.11
CA VAL A 341 -5.17 0.24 -5.23
C VAL A 341 -5.02 -0.71 -4.04
N TYR A 342 -4.45 -1.90 -4.27
CA TYR A 342 -4.14 -2.84 -3.19
C TYR A 342 -2.92 -2.44 -2.35
N GLY A 343 -2.14 -1.43 -2.79
CA GLY A 343 -0.94 -0.96 -2.12
C GLY A 343 0.31 -1.80 -2.38
N PHE A 344 0.30 -2.63 -3.42
CA PHE A 344 1.48 -3.41 -3.81
C PHE A 344 2.48 -2.58 -4.61
N LEU A 345 2.01 -1.54 -5.27
CA LEU A 345 2.82 -0.54 -5.96
C LEU A 345 2.47 0.85 -5.47
N SER A 346 3.39 1.78 -5.64
CA SER A 346 3.20 3.21 -5.46
C SER A 346 3.26 3.91 -6.81
N TYR A 347 2.35 4.85 -7.04
CA TYR A 347 2.25 5.63 -8.27
C TYR A 347 2.45 7.10 -7.98
N TYR A 348 3.33 7.76 -8.72
CA TYR A 348 3.54 9.19 -8.65
C TYR A 348 4.14 9.72 -9.94
N ASP A 349 3.61 10.85 -10.45
CA ASP A 349 4.10 11.58 -11.62
C ASP A 349 4.33 10.69 -12.87
N GLY A 350 3.38 9.80 -13.16
CA GLY A 350 3.45 8.90 -14.30
C GLY A 350 4.28 7.64 -14.09
N TYR A 351 4.84 7.42 -12.90
CA TYR A 351 5.75 6.31 -12.63
C TYR A 351 5.26 5.39 -11.53
N LEU A 352 5.39 4.09 -11.78
CA LEU A 352 5.19 3.03 -10.79
C LEU A 352 6.51 2.58 -10.16
N ARG A 353 6.44 2.28 -8.86
CA ARG A 353 7.57 1.77 -8.07
C ARG A 353 7.09 0.76 -7.03
N ILE A 354 7.97 -0.14 -6.63
CA ILE A 354 7.78 -0.93 -5.40
C ILE A 354 8.08 0.02 -4.23
N PRO A 355 7.11 0.26 -3.33
CA PRO A 355 7.25 1.35 -2.37
C PRO A 355 8.37 1.15 -1.34
N ASN A 356 8.60 -0.09 -0.87
CA ASN A 356 9.47 -0.30 0.27
C ASN A 356 10.07 -1.72 0.33
N HIS A 357 10.92 -1.93 1.35
CA HIS A 357 11.62 -3.19 1.54
C HIS A 357 10.69 -4.36 1.89
N GLU A 358 9.62 -4.12 2.63
CA GLU A 358 8.63 -5.14 3.00
C GLU A 358 8.01 -5.77 1.75
N LEU A 359 7.60 -4.96 0.79
CA LEU A 359 7.07 -5.42 -0.49
C LEU A 359 8.14 -5.98 -1.42
N MET A 360 9.32 -5.39 -1.42
CA MET A 360 10.45 -5.88 -2.21
C MET A 360 10.76 -7.35 -1.88
N GLU A 361 10.78 -7.73 -0.59
CA GLU A 361 10.97 -9.13 -0.18
C GLU A 361 9.89 -10.06 -0.75
N LYS A 362 8.65 -9.57 -0.83
CA LYS A 362 7.55 -10.35 -1.39
C LYS A 362 7.71 -10.57 -2.89
N TYR A 363 8.05 -9.53 -3.64
CA TYR A 363 8.33 -9.65 -5.08
C TYR A 363 9.50 -10.59 -5.37
N GLN A 364 10.56 -10.55 -4.58
CA GLN A 364 11.68 -11.48 -4.71
C GLN A 364 11.24 -12.95 -4.55
N LYS A 365 10.37 -13.24 -3.58
CA LYS A 365 9.78 -14.58 -3.41
C LYS A 365 8.91 -15.00 -4.61
N VAL A 366 8.21 -14.06 -5.22
CA VAL A 366 7.40 -14.32 -6.43
C VAL A 366 8.30 -14.62 -7.62
N LEU A 367 9.36 -13.84 -7.85
CA LEU A 367 10.31 -14.06 -8.94
C LEU A 367 11.08 -15.39 -8.84
N SER A 368 11.18 -15.96 -7.63
CA SER A 368 11.84 -17.26 -7.41
C SER A 368 10.94 -18.48 -7.73
N ARG A 369 9.72 -18.28 -8.24
CA ARG A 369 8.83 -19.37 -8.63
C ARG A 369 9.17 -19.93 -10.02
N ASP A 370 8.87 -21.22 -10.24
CA ASP A 370 9.15 -21.92 -11.51
C ASP A 370 8.50 -21.26 -12.74
N SER A 371 7.35 -20.62 -12.54
CA SER A 371 6.63 -19.89 -13.58
C SER A 371 7.37 -18.71 -14.21
N PHE A 372 8.44 -18.21 -13.55
CA PHE A 372 9.26 -17.11 -14.05
C PHE A 372 10.41 -17.54 -14.98
N GLY A 373 10.56 -18.86 -15.25
CA GLY A 373 11.48 -19.36 -16.27
C GLY A 373 12.90 -18.78 -16.16
N GLU A 374 13.34 -18.04 -17.18
CA GLU A 374 14.69 -17.48 -17.27
C GLU A 374 15.01 -16.47 -16.15
N VAL A 375 14.02 -15.67 -15.71
CA VAL A 375 14.21 -14.74 -14.58
C VAL A 375 14.51 -15.50 -13.29
N LYS A 376 13.79 -16.61 -13.04
CA LYS A 376 14.08 -17.49 -11.90
C LYS A 376 15.51 -18.01 -11.92
N GLU A 377 16.00 -18.46 -13.08
CA GLU A 377 17.37 -18.97 -13.18
C GLU A 377 18.43 -17.89 -12.88
N ILE A 378 18.16 -16.62 -13.23
CA ILE A 378 19.04 -15.50 -12.86
C ILE A 378 19.01 -15.31 -11.35
N VAL A 379 17.82 -15.31 -10.74
CA VAL A 379 17.63 -15.16 -9.29
C VAL A 379 18.30 -16.32 -8.53
N ASP A 380 18.17 -17.55 -9.00
CA ASP A 380 18.80 -18.72 -8.38
C ASP A 380 20.33 -18.63 -8.44
N ARG A 381 20.91 -18.11 -9.54
CA ARG A 381 22.35 -17.86 -9.67
C ARG A 381 22.84 -16.65 -8.87
N SER A 382 21.96 -15.82 -8.36
CA SER A 382 22.36 -14.62 -7.62
C SER A 382 23.14 -14.94 -6.33
N LYS A 383 22.92 -16.11 -5.74
CA LYS A 383 23.73 -16.59 -4.62
C LYS A 383 25.17 -16.91 -5.07
N GLU A 384 25.29 -17.62 -6.19
CA GLU A 384 26.58 -17.98 -6.78
C GLU A 384 27.37 -16.73 -7.19
N MET A 385 26.69 -15.71 -7.70
CA MET A 385 27.27 -14.40 -8.03
C MET A 385 27.88 -13.71 -6.81
N LEU A 386 27.13 -13.64 -5.71
CA LEU A 386 27.64 -13.06 -4.46
C LEU A 386 28.83 -13.85 -3.92
N GLU A 387 28.76 -15.19 -3.91
CA GLU A 387 29.84 -16.05 -3.44
C GLU A 387 31.10 -15.86 -4.29
N ALA A 388 30.98 -15.79 -5.62
CA ALA A 388 32.10 -15.52 -6.52
C ALA A 388 32.74 -14.15 -6.26
N THR A 389 31.92 -13.11 -6.06
CA THR A 389 32.40 -11.76 -5.74
C THR A 389 33.18 -11.74 -4.42
N LEU A 390 32.65 -12.36 -3.37
CA LEU A 390 33.30 -12.41 -2.06
C LEU A 390 34.59 -13.23 -2.08
N ALA A 391 34.69 -14.21 -3.00
CA ALA A 391 35.87 -15.02 -3.24
C ALA A 391 36.89 -14.37 -4.21
N GLU A 392 36.60 -13.17 -4.74
CA GLU A 392 37.40 -12.44 -5.72
C GLU A 392 37.62 -13.24 -7.05
N ASP A 393 36.65 -14.10 -7.40
CA ASP A 393 36.66 -14.87 -8.63
C ASP A 393 36.12 -14.04 -9.82
N GLU A 394 37.01 -13.16 -10.35
CA GLU A 394 36.70 -12.25 -11.45
C GLU A 394 36.14 -12.96 -12.68
N HIS A 395 36.75 -14.14 -13.01
CA HIS A 395 36.34 -14.92 -14.18
C HIS A 395 34.91 -15.47 -14.01
N LYS A 396 34.58 -15.98 -12.82
CA LYS A 396 33.25 -16.53 -12.55
C LYS A 396 32.19 -15.45 -12.56
N VAL A 397 32.48 -14.27 -12.00
CA VAL A 397 31.58 -13.09 -12.06
C VAL A 397 31.30 -12.73 -13.52
N ALA A 398 32.34 -12.59 -14.36
CA ALA A 398 32.19 -12.28 -15.78
C ALA A 398 31.35 -13.35 -16.52
N THR A 399 31.64 -14.63 -16.27
CA THR A 399 30.96 -15.77 -16.90
C THR A 399 29.44 -15.80 -16.53
N ILE A 400 29.10 -15.52 -15.29
CA ILE A 400 27.68 -15.43 -14.87
C ILE A 400 26.97 -14.30 -15.62
N LEU A 401 27.61 -13.14 -15.74
CA LEU A 401 27.05 -11.98 -16.46
C LEU A 401 26.87 -12.28 -17.97
N GLU A 402 27.87 -12.91 -18.62
CA GLU A 402 27.75 -13.34 -20.01
C GLU A 402 26.61 -14.32 -20.21
N ALA A 403 26.49 -15.33 -19.35
CA ALA A 403 25.43 -16.32 -19.43
C ALA A 403 24.01 -15.72 -19.22
N VAL A 404 23.91 -14.64 -18.45
CA VAL A 404 22.65 -13.88 -18.31
C VAL A 404 22.39 -13.03 -19.54
N HIS A 405 23.43 -12.45 -20.11
CA HIS A 405 23.33 -11.61 -21.30
C HIS A 405 22.97 -12.40 -22.57
N ASP A 406 23.50 -13.60 -22.74
CA ASP A 406 23.23 -14.43 -23.92
C ASP A 406 21.79 -14.97 -23.98
N ARG A 407 21.02 -14.78 -22.89
CA ARG A 407 19.61 -15.13 -22.88
C ARG A 407 18.78 -14.09 -23.63
N GLU A 408 17.87 -14.56 -24.44
CA GLU A 408 16.92 -13.71 -25.17
C GLU A 408 15.80 -13.20 -24.25
N ILE A 409 16.15 -12.42 -23.21
CA ILE A 409 15.15 -11.74 -22.40
C ILE A 409 14.88 -10.38 -23.03
N PRO A 410 13.70 -10.11 -23.61
CA PRO A 410 13.46 -8.93 -24.45
C PRO A 410 13.74 -7.60 -23.75
N PHE A 411 13.41 -7.47 -22.46
CA PHE A 411 13.62 -6.24 -21.69
C PHE A 411 15.04 -6.08 -21.15
N LEU A 412 15.87 -7.13 -21.22
CA LEU A 412 17.30 -7.11 -20.89
C LEU A 412 18.18 -6.90 -22.14
N LYS A 413 17.60 -6.56 -23.30
CA LYS A 413 18.36 -6.22 -24.49
C LYS A 413 19.13 -4.92 -24.23
N TYR A 414 20.40 -5.10 -23.99
CA TYR A 414 21.33 -4.04 -23.62
C TYR A 414 21.63 -3.10 -24.77
N ASN A 415 21.11 -1.90 -24.71
CA ASN A 415 21.64 -0.81 -25.50
C ASN A 415 22.09 0.37 -24.64
N ASP A 416 21.87 0.28 -23.31
CA ASP A 416 22.21 1.35 -22.38
C ASP A 416 22.59 0.82 -20.97
N GLU A 417 23.11 1.71 -20.14
CA GLU A 417 23.52 1.43 -18.77
C GLU A 417 22.35 1.05 -17.83
N ASN A 418 21.13 1.49 -18.14
CA ASN A 418 19.96 1.15 -17.33
C ASN A 418 19.63 -0.34 -17.44
N ALA A 419 19.72 -0.91 -18.64
CA ALA A 419 19.52 -2.33 -18.86
C ALA A 419 20.61 -3.16 -18.17
N LEU A 420 21.89 -2.75 -18.26
CA LEU A 420 22.98 -3.40 -17.53
C LEU A 420 22.77 -3.34 -16.02
N SER A 421 22.34 -2.20 -15.51
CA SER A 421 22.00 -2.02 -14.11
C SER A 421 20.86 -2.94 -13.64
N CYS A 422 19.84 -3.17 -14.48
CA CYS A 422 18.80 -4.16 -14.22
C CYS A 422 19.36 -5.55 -13.98
N VAL A 423 20.23 -5.99 -14.89
CA VAL A 423 20.86 -7.30 -14.80
C VAL A 423 21.71 -7.44 -13.55
N ILE A 424 22.54 -6.44 -13.25
CA ILE A 424 23.36 -6.46 -12.03
C ILE A 424 22.47 -6.58 -10.80
N THR A 425 21.36 -5.81 -10.73
CA THR A 425 20.42 -5.91 -9.61
C THR A 425 19.85 -7.32 -9.47
N LEU A 426 19.46 -7.95 -10.56
CA LEU A 426 18.94 -9.33 -10.54
C LEU A 426 20.03 -10.33 -10.17
N CYS A 427 21.25 -10.19 -10.72
CA CYS A 427 22.38 -11.04 -10.41
C CYS A 427 22.84 -10.95 -8.94
N TYR A 428 22.56 -9.86 -8.25
CA TYR A 428 22.86 -9.69 -6.83
C TYR A 428 21.63 -9.70 -5.93
N LEU A 429 20.50 -10.22 -6.40
CA LEU A 429 19.26 -10.20 -5.64
C LEU A 429 19.38 -10.92 -4.29
N TYR A 430 20.11 -12.05 -4.24
CA TYR A 430 20.38 -12.80 -3.02
C TYR A 430 21.18 -11.99 -1.98
N ALA A 431 22.03 -11.07 -2.43
CA ALA A 431 22.82 -10.23 -1.53
C ALA A 431 21.96 -9.36 -0.61
N ARG A 432 20.74 -9.02 -1.01
CA ARG A 432 19.80 -8.24 -0.18
C ARG A 432 19.45 -8.91 1.16
N LYS A 433 19.67 -10.21 1.28
CA LYS A 433 19.49 -10.95 2.54
C LYS A 433 20.48 -10.48 3.62
N ASP A 434 21.74 -10.28 3.23
CA ASP A 434 22.84 -9.97 4.16
C ASP A 434 23.34 -8.52 4.03
N TYR A 435 22.92 -7.81 2.99
CA TYR A 435 23.36 -6.45 2.66
C TYR A 435 22.17 -5.50 2.46
N VAL A 436 22.39 -4.24 2.80
CA VAL A 436 21.65 -3.11 2.28
C VAL A 436 22.29 -2.70 0.98
N ILE A 437 21.56 -2.76 -0.14
CA ILE A 437 22.11 -2.38 -1.45
C ILE A 437 21.57 -0.98 -1.75
N GLU A 438 22.45 -0.01 -1.78
CA GLU A 438 22.17 1.35 -2.21
C GLU A 438 22.65 1.53 -3.64
N ARG A 439 21.83 2.21 -4.43
CA ARG A 439 22.16 2.65 -5.77
C ARG A 439 22.26 4.17 -5.74
N GLU A 440 23.40 4.75 -6.15
CA GLU A 440 23.51 6.20 -6.26
C GLU A 440 22.82 6.69 -7.54
N GLU A 441 21.73 7.45 -7.37
CA GLU A 441 21.10 8.14 -8.49
C GLU A 441 21.91 9.37 -8.90
N LYS A 442 21.99 9.63 -10.22
CA LYS A 442 22.70 10.77 -10.77
C LYS A 442 22.17 12.12 -10.29
N SER A 443 23.05 12.94 -9.80
CA SER A 443 22.97 14.39 -9.96
C SER A 443 24.09 14.86 -10.88
N GLY A 444 23.86 14.85 -12.21
CA GLY A 444 24.68 15.44 -13.24
C GLY A 444 26.10 14.89 -13.44
N LYS A 445 26.35 14.16 -14.53
CA LYS A 445 27.66 13.66 -15.03
C LYS A 445 28.37 12.55 -14.23
N GLY A 446 27.75 11.41 -14.05
CA GLY A 446 28.46 10.24 -13.53
C GLY A 446 27.51 9.07 -13.30
N TYR A 447 28.01 7.85 -13.39
CA TYR A 447 27.26 6.63 -13.49
C TYR A 447 26.99 5.93 -12.17
N CYS A 448 26.07 5.00 -12.22
CA CYS A 448 25.43 4.34 -11.12
C CYS A 448 26.35 3.34 -10.46
N ASP A 449 26.65 3.61 -9.24
CA ASP A 449 27.41 2.71 -8.41
C ASP A 449 26.48 2.01 -7.44
N TYR A 450 26.81 0.79 -7.13
CA TYR A 450 26.14 0.03 -6.10
C TYR A 450 27.04 -0.03 -4.87
N ILE A 451 26.46 0.25 -3.71
CA ILE A 451 27.13 0.07 -2.42
C ILE A 451 26.35 -1.00 -1.64
N PHE A 452 27.03 -2.09 -1.32
CA PHE A 452 26.48 -3.16 -0.51
C PHE A 452 26.97 -2.97 0.92
N ILE A 453 26.12 -2.46 1.77
CA ILE A 453 26.40 -2.20 3.18
C ILE A 453 26.02 -3.44 3.99
N PRO A 454 26.95 -4.08 4.71
CA PRO A 454 26.65 -5.27 5.49
C PRO A 454 25.65 -5.00 6.61
N LYS A 455 24.66 -5.89 6.77
CA LYS A 455 23.72 -5.84 7.90
C LYS A 455 24.33 -6.32 9.22
N LYS A 456 25.42 -7.08 9.17
CA LYS A 456 26.10 -7.63 10.35
C LYS A 456 27.54 -7.10 10.44
N LYS A 457 27.98 -6.78 11.66
CA LYS A 457 29.37 -6.38 11.89
C LYS A 457 30.34 -7.51 11.51
N GLY A 458 31.44 -7.13 10.89
CA GLY A 458 32.50 -8.07 10.49
C GLY A 458 32.31 -8.71 9.11
N GLN A 459 31.24 -8.39 8.38
CA GLN A 459 31.11 -8.77 6.97
C GLN A 459 31.80 -7.73 6.07
N THR A 460 32.31 -8.19 4.92
CA THR A 460 32.97 -7.38 3.90
C THR A 460 31.96 -6.52 3.15
N ALA A 461 32.17 -5.21 3.04
CA ALA A 461 31.36 -4.33 2.19
C ALA A 461 31.77 -4.47 0.72
N ILE A 462 30.87 -4.16 -0.22
CA ILE A 462 31.14 -4.22 -1.66
C ILE A 462 30.74 -2.89 -2.29
N ILE A 463 31.63 -2.31 -3.10
CA ILE A 463 31.36 -1.13 -3.94
C ILE A 463 31.53 -1.58 -5.38
N LEU A 464 30.49 -1.39 -6.20
CA LEU A 464 30.47 -1.87 -7.58
C LEU A 464 30.21 -0.71 -8.54
N GLU A 465 31.08 -0.54 -9.52
CA GLU A 465 30.99 0.42 -10.62
C GLU A 465 30.81 -0.30 -11.95
N LEU A 466 29.91 0.26 -12.79
CA LEU A 466 29.60 -0.25 -14.11
C LEU A 466 30.14 0.66 -15.20
N LYS A 467 30.69 0.07 -16.26
CA LYS A 467 31.11 0.78 -17.47
C LYS A 467 30.60 0.07 -18.72
N VAL A 468 30.30 0.84 -19.73
CA VAL A 468 29.94 0.33 -21.05
C VAL A 468 30.93 0.85 -22.09
N GLY A 469 31.66 -0.04 -22.75
CA GLY A 469 32.61 0.30 -23.78
C GLY A 469 33.91 0.93 -23.29
N HIS A 470 34.28 0.69 -22.04
CA HIS A 470 35.50 1.12 -21.38
C HIS A 470 36.34 -0.10 -20.91
N SER A 471 37.02 0.00 -19.77
CA SER A 471 37.66 -1.14 -19.13
C SER A 471 37.21 -1.32 -17.68
N SER A 472 37.39 -2.54 -17.16
CA SER A 472 37.12 -2.84 -15.76
C SER A 472 38.09 -2.12 -14.80
N GLU A 473 39.32 -1.84 -15.26
CA GLU A 473 40.32 -1.04 -14.55
C GLU A 473 39.89 0.42 -14.41
N GLU A 474 39.31 1.01 -15.48
CA GLU A 474 38.75 2.38 -15.42
C GLU A 474 37.56 2.48 -14.45
N ALA A 475 36.75 1.43 -14.36
CA ALA A 475 35.68 1.35 -13.37
C ALA A 475 36.24 1.36 -11.94
N LEU A 476 37.25 0.54 -11.64
CA LEU A 476 37.93 0.52 -10.35
C LEU A 476 38.57 1.88 -10.00
N GLN A 477 39.23 2.51 -10.98
CA GLN A 477 39.87 3.80 -10.76
C GLN A 477 38.82 4.87 -10.41
N GLN A 478 37.65 4.84 -11.03
CA GLN A 478 36.56 5.76 -10.72
C GLN A 478 36.06 5.59 -9.29
N ILE A 479 35.92 4.36 -8.76
CA ILE A 479 35.54 4.13 -7.36
C ILE A 479 36.54 4.84 -6.42
N LYS A 480 37.84 4.71 -6.71
CA LYS A 480 38.90 5.33 -5.90
C LYS A 480 38.89 6.85 -5.97
N ASP A 481 38.70 7.41 -7.18
CA ASP A 481 38.71 8.86 -7.40
C ASP A 481 37.52 9.60 -6.76
N LYS A 482 36.36 8.94 -6.69
CA LYS A 482 35.12 9.52 -6.15
C LYS A 482 34.92 9.32 -4.65
N ASN A 483 35.83 8.62 -3.98
CA ASN A 483 35.85 8.38 -2.53
C ASN A 483 34.53 7.80 -1.95
N TYR A 484 33.95 6.82 -2.64
CA TYR A 484 32.71 6.15 -2.20
C TYR A 484 32.85 5.34 -0.90
N THR A 485 34.08 5.15 -0.42
CA THR A 485 34.39 4.39 0.79
C THR A 485 33.83 5.01 2.06
N GLN A 486 33.48 6.31 2.06
CA GLN A 486 32.96 7.00 3.28
C GLN A 486 31.73 6.32 3.90
N LYS A 487 30.80 5.81 3.08
CA LYS A 487 29.59 5.13 3.59
C LYS A 487 29.86 3.80 4.27
N VAL A 488 31.01 3.19 3.98
CA VAL A 488 31.43 1.87 4.50
C VAL A 488 32.75 1.92 5.26
N GLU A 489 33.22 3.10 5.67
CA GLU A 489 34.45 3.30 6.46
C GLU A 489 34.47 2.50 7.77
N HIS A 490 33.28 2.21 8.32
CA HIS A 490 33.11 1.39 9.51
C HIS A 490 33.32 -0.11 9.28
N CYS A 491 33.49 -0.54 8.01
CA CYS A 491 33.74 -1.93 7.65
C CYS A 491 35.26 -2.18 7.60
N ASN A 492 35.71 -3.29 8.17
CA ASN A 492 37.13 -3.65 8.21
C ASN A 492 37.68 -4.01 6.83
N GLU A 493 36.82 -4.58 5.97
CA GLU A 493 37.15 -5.00 4.62
C GLU A 493 36.14 -4.47 3.62
N ILE A 494 36.61 -3.99 2.49
CA ILE A 494 35.82 -3.50 1.38
C ILE A 494 36.33 -4.14 0.08
N LEU A 495 35.43 -4.70 -0.73
CA LEU A 495 35.71 -5.10 -2.10
C LEU A 495 35.29 -4.01 -3.07
N LEU A 496 36.21 -3.57 -3.90
CA LEU A 496 35.94 -2.71 -5.04
C LEU A 496 35.77 -3.59 -6.26
N VAL A 497 34.65 -3.50 -6.95
CA VAL A 497 34.27 -4.33 -8.09
C VAL A 497 34.04 -3.44 -9.30
N GLY A 498 34.90 -3.53 -10.29
CA GLY A 498 34.71 -2.88 -11.58
C GLY A 498 34.20 -3.87 -12.62
N ILE A 499 33.05 -3.58 -13.23
CA ILE A 499 32.47 -4.39 -14.29
C ILE A 499 32.40 -3.56 -15.56
N ASN A 500 32.94 -4.08 -16.65
CA ASN A 500 32.82 -3.51 -17.97
C ASN A 500 32.03 -4.43 -18.90
N TYR A 501 31.22 -3.83 -19.77
CA TYR A 501 30.54 -4.50 -20.86
C TYR A 501 30.96 -3.90 -22.19
N ASP A 502 31.49 -4.72 -23.10
CA ASP A 502 31.84 -4.28 -24.44
C ASP A 502 30.70 -4.49 -25.44
N LYS A 503 30.77 -3.79 -26.58
CA LYS A 503 29.78 -3.91 -27.66
C LYS A 503 29.76 -5.28 -28.36
N LYS A 504 30.71 -6.18 -28.04
CA LYS A 504 30.79 -7.55 -28.55
C LYS A 504 30.19 -8.57 -27.57
N LYS A 505 29.51 -8.09 -26.54
CA LYS A 505 28.84 -8.87 -25.48
C LYS A 505 29.78 -9.57 -24.50
N HIS A 506 31.03 -9.12 -24.40
CA HIS A 506 31.94 -9.64 -23.37
C HIS A 506 31.88 -8.80 -22.11
N HIS A 507 31.88 -9.49 -20.98
CA HIS A 507 31.98 -8.88 -19.67
C HIS A 507 33.37 -9.08 -19.11
N GLU A 508 33.92 -7.99 -18.57
CA GLU A 508 35.14 -8.01 -17.79
C GLU A 508 34.83 -7.61 -16.36
N CYS A 509 35.45 -8.29 -15.42
CA CYS A 509 35.36 -7.98 -14.01
C CYS A 509 36.74 -7.86 -13.41
N LYS A 510 36.91 -6.86 -12.56
CA LYS A 510 38.09 -6.69 -11.71
C LYS A 510 37.65 -6.46 -10.28
N ILE A 511 38.32 -7.15 -9.35
CA ILE A 511 37.99 -7.08 -7.93
C ILE A 511 39.27 -6.75 -7.16
N GLU A 512 39.21 -5.75 -6.29
CA GLU A 512 40.30 -5.36 -5.42
C GLU A 512 39.82 -5.26 -3.96
N ARG A 513 40.54 -5.90 -3.07
CA ARG A 513 40.27 -5.86 -1.63
C ARG A 513 41.03 -4.72 -0.97
N ILE A 514 40.32 -3.88 -0.23
CA ILE A 514 40.90 -2.85 0.64
C ILE A 514 40.63 -3.25 2.09
N THR A 515 41.66 -3.18 2.90
CA THR A 515 41.54 -3.38 4.36
C THR A 515 41.72 -2.02 5.03
N ASN A 516 40.66 -1.54 5.72
CA ASN A 516 40.77 -0.38 6.59
C ASN A 516 41.54 -0.85 7.84
N ARG A 517 42.82 -0.54 7.91
CA ARG A 517 43.55 -0.67 9.17
C ARG A 517 43.24 0.53 10.02
N GLU A 518 42.78 0.27 11.26
CA GLU A 518 42.67 1.29 12.32
C GLU A 518 43.95 2.13 12.46
#